data_5d1fd1008373ee9d3ab256e06e7cf594
#
_entry.id   5d1fd1008373ee9d3ab256e06e7cf594
#
_cell.length_a   1.000
_cell.length_b   1.000
_cell.length_c   1.000
_cell.angle_alpha   90.00
_cell.angle_beta   90.00
_cell.angle_gamma   90.00
#
_symmetry.space_group_name_H-M   'P 1'
#
loop_
_entity.id
_entity.type
_entity.pdbx_description
1 polymer ?
#
loop_
_entity_poly.entity_id
_entity_poly.type
_entity_poly.pdbx_seq_one_letter_code
_entity_poly.pdbx_strand_id
1 'polypeptide(L)'
;ILKDTADYSNGAAYYYDNKIIIWASPLNFELRGSHRWLQNVITHEYAHIVSLQKSMKFGNHVPGAYLQLMGYEKEKRKDVLYGYPKILVSYPIPGTVVPPWLAEGIAQFMYDDADWDHWDTHRDMILRDRALNNKLLTFDEMNTFGKKGIGNESTYNAGFALTRFISYKYGSSVLKSIMKELSNPFQFSIDDAIYNVLDISGYDVYDDFISGIKERYKKITNPIEINYVKPNIIIDDGTTNLFPIWSPDSNIFLYLSNKKNDYFGQTDLYLYDLDDDKHQKISGAVFSAPAWHPNGKVLYYSKKPKFPDKNGSKYYDIYEFDLGTEKETRITESSRGFSPVFVVRDSSIAFLATEDGRQD
;
A
#
# COMPACT_ATOMS: atom_id res chain seq x y z
N ILE A 1 -1.30 5.06 -24.76
CA ILE A 1 -0.44 5.47 -23.63
C ILE A 1 -1.03 6.74 -23.06
N LEU A 2 -1.43 6.70 -21.80
CA LEU A 2 -1.89 7.88 -21.07
C LEU A 2 -0.67 8.58 -20.45
N LYS A 3 -0.59 9.91 -20.59
CA LYS A 3 0.47 10.69 -19.97
C LYS A 3 0.12 10.88 -18.49
N ASP A 4 0.99 10.42 -17.60
CA ASP A 4 0.90 10.75 -16.17
C ASP A 4 1.58 12.10 -15.94
N THR A 5 0.84 13.04 -15.37
CA THR A 5 1.32 14.39 -15.07
C THR A 5 1.73 14.57 -13.61
N ALA A 6 1.61 13.53 -12.78
CA ALA A 6 1.80 13.61 -11.34
C ALA A 6 2.75 12.55 -10.78
N ASP A 7 3.34 11.69 -11.63
CA ASP A 7 4.16 10.53 -11.22
C ASP A 7 3.42 9.61 -10.24
N TYR A 8 2.15 9.34 -10.54
CA TYR A 8 1.34 8.45 -9.73
C TYR A 8 1.66 6.99 -10.07
N SER A 9 1.91 6.19 -9.07
CA SER A 9 2.23 4.77 -9.19
C SER A 9 1.04 3.92 -8.79
N ASN A 10 0.48 3.15 -9.70
CA ASN A 10 -0.62 2.22 -9.41
C ASN A 10 -0.83 1.20 -10.52
N GLY A 11 -1.57 0.14 -10.23
CA GLY A 11 -2.14 -0.80 -11.18
C GLY A 11 -3.63 -1.00 -10.94
N ALA A 12 -4.35 -1.48 -11.93
CA ALA A 12 -5.75 -1.88 -11.80
C ALA A 12 -6.10 -2.97 -12.80
N ALA A 13 -6.62 -4.08 -12.31
CA ALA A 13 -7.12 -5.19 -13.12
C ALA A 13 -8.63 -5.11 -13.30
N TYR A 14 -9.06 -5.13 -14.55
CA TYR A 14 -10.46 -5.24 -14.96
C TYR A 14 -10.70 -6.67 -15.46
N TYR A 15 -10.90 -7.59 -14.55
CA TYR A 15 -10.98 -9.02 -14.87
C TYR A 15 -12.17 -9.41 -15.74
N TYR A 16 -13.24 -8.61 -15.78
CA TYR A 16 -14.35 -8.79 -16.71
C TYR A 16 -13.97 -8.50 -18.18
N ASP A 17 -13.04 -7.58 -18.40
CA ASP A 17 -12.64 -7.09 -19.73
C ASP A 17 -11.26 -7.60 -20.16
N ASN A 18 -10.58 -8.44 -19.37
CA ASN A 18 -9.19 -8.85 -19.60
C ASN A 18 -8.25 -7.66 -19.82
N LYS A 19 -8.44 -6.59 -19.05
CA LYS A 19 -7.71 -5.35 -19.20
C LYS A 19 -6.95 -5.00 -17.93
N ILE A 20 -5.71 -4.58 -18.10
CA ILE A 20 -4.86 -4.04 -17.03
C ILE A 20 -4.53 -2.60 -17.39
N ILE A 21 -4.68 -1.69 -16.44
CA ILE A 21 -4.24 -0.31 -16.54
C ILE A 21 -3.09 -0.12 -15.55
N ILE A 22 -1.99 0.44 -16.01
CA ILE A 22 -0.82 0.70 -15.18
C ILE A 22 -0.41 2.17 -15.32
N TRP A 23 -0.23 2.82 -14.19
CA TRP A 23 0.47 4.10 -14.07
C TRP A 23 1.94 3.76 -13.87
N ALA A 24 2.74 3.94 -14.94
CA ALA A 24 4.06 3.33 -15.06
C ALA A 24 5.16 4.01 -14.23
N SER A 25 4.87 5.12 -13.57
CA SER A 25 5.84 5.72 -12.64
C SER A 25 6.15 4.74 -11.51
N PRO A 26 7.43 4.50 -11.19
CA PRO A 26 7.79 3.56 -10.15
C PRO A 26 7.30 4.04 -8.77
N LEU A 27 6.92 3.10 -7.92
CA LEU A 27 6.59 3.39 -6.54
C LEU A 27 7.88 3.65 -5.76
N ASN A 28 8.19 4.92 -5.59
CA ASN A 28 9.35 5.36 -4.82
C ASN A 28 8.98 5.43 -3.34
N PHE A 29 9.45 4.48 -2.58
CA PHE A 29 9.31 4.47 -1.15
C PHE A 29 10.58 3.91 -0.53
N GLU A 30 11.41 4.77 0.06
CA GLU A 30 12.76 4.43 0.51
C GLU A 30 12.79 3.28 1.52
N LEU A 31 11.76 3.15 2.37
CA LEU A 31 11.67 2.08 3.35
C LEU A 31 11.40 0.70 2.73
N ARG A 32 10.93 0.64 1.48
CA ARG A 32 10.71 -0.61 0.75
C ARG A 32 11.96 -1.11 0.01
N GLY A 33 12.96 -0.26 -0.14
CA GLY A 33 14.12 -0.54 -0.96
C GLY A 33 13.81 -0.51 -2.47
N SER A 34 14.79 -0.89 -3.27
CA SER A 34 14.63 -0.99 -4.73
C SER A 34 13.95 -2.30 -5.10
N HIS A 35 12.98 -2.25 -6.00
CA HIS A 35 12.30 -3.42 -6.55
C HIS A 35 11.90 -3.18 -8.00
N ARG A 36 11.65 -4.25 -8.73
CA ARG A 36 11.25 -4.19 -10.14
C ARG A 36 9.77 -3.81 -10.25
N TRP A 37 9.45 -2.55 -9.95
CA TRP A 37 8.08 -2.04 -9.85
C TRP A 37 7.16 -2.49 -11.00
N LEU A 38 7.56 -2.22 -12.25
CA LEU A 38 6.70 -2.50 -13.40
C LEU A 38 6.45 -4.01 -13.57
N GLN A 39 7.46 -4.83 -13.35
CA GLN A 39 7.34 -6.28 -13.41
C GLN A 39 6.40 -6.79 -12.32
N ASN A 40 6.56 -6.33 -11.09
CA ASN A 40 5.75 -6.74 -9.96
C ASN A 40 4.29 -6.31 -10.13
N VAL A 41 4.02 -5.07 -10.53
CA VAL A 41 2.64 -4.60 -10.74
C VAL A 41 1.95 -5.33 -11.89
N ILE A 42 2.64 -5.60 -13.01
CA ILE A 42 2.07 -6.38 -14.11
C ILE A 42 1.69 -7.77 -13.64
N THR A 43 2.57 -8.45 -12.90
CA THR A 43 2.31 -9.80 -12.38
C THR A 43 1.15 -9.78 -11.38
N HIS A 44 1.11 -8.80 -10.49
CA HIS A 44 0.04 -8.60 -9.52
C HIS A 44 -1.33 -8.46 -10.20
N GLU A 45 -1.44 -7.51 -11.12
CA GLU A 45 -2.70 -7.27 -11.84
C GLU A 45 -3.10 -8.44 -12.74
N TYR A 46 -2.12 -9.13 -13.34
CA TYR A 46 -2.40 -10.33 -14.12
C TYR A 46 -2.88 -11.50 -13.25
N ALA A 47 -2.33 -11.63 -12.04
CA ALA A 47 -2.79 -12.63 -11.08
C ALA A 47 -4.26 -12.39 -10.66
N HIS A 48 -4.69 -11.12 -10.52
CA HIS A 48 -6.11 -10.80 -10.34
C HIS A 48 -6.97 -11.28 -11.50
N ILE A 49 -6.55 -11.01 -12.76
CA ILE A 49 -7.30 -11.50 -13.93
C ILE A 49 -7.48 -13.02 -13.85
N VAL A 50 -6.41 -13.77 -13.68
CA VAL A 50 -6.44 -15.24 -13.70
C VAL A 50 -7.20 -15.80 -12.50
N SER A 51 -6.90 -15.32 -11.29
CA SER A 51 -7.48 -15.88 -10.06
C SER A 51 -8.98 -15.56 -9.93
N LEU A 52 -9.36 -14.30 -10.17
CA LEU A 52 -10.77 -13.90 -10.05
C LEU A 52 -11.64 -14.54 -11.14
N GLN A 53 -11.15 -14.63 -12.37
CA GLN A 53 -11.89 -15.36 -13.42
C GLN A 53 -12.05 -16.85 -13.09
N LYS A 54 -11.09 -17.45 -12.38
CA LYS A 54 -11.19 -18.84 -11.91
C LYS A 54 -12.31 -19.06 -10.90
N SER A 55 -12.66 -18.02 -10.13
CA SER A 55 -13.72 -18.06 -9.11
C SER A 55 -15.09 -17.58 -9.62
N MET A 56 -15.20 -17.18 -10.88
CA MET A 56 -16.45 -16.66 -11.41
C MET A 56 -17.52 -17.75 -11.50
N LYS A 57 -18.72 -17.40 -11.02
CA LYS A 57 -19.91 -18.27 -11.03
C LYS A 57 -20.59 -18.31 -12.39
N PHE A 58 -20.38 -17.28 -13.19
CA PHE A 58 -20.99 -17.08 -14.52
C PHE A 58 -19.88 -16.80 -15.54
N GLY A 59 -20.25 -16.62 -16.81
CA GLY A 59 -19.29 -16.21 -17.85
C GLY A 59 -18.64 -14.87 -17.56
N ASN A 60 -17.45 -14.66 -18.10
CA ASN A 60 -16.55 -13.54 -17.78
C ASN A 60 -17.18 -12.14 -17.87
N HIS A 61 -18.22 -11.95 -18.66
CA HIS A 61 -18.89 -10.66 -18.83
C HIS A 61 -20.17 -10.51 -17.98
N VAL A 62 -20.47 -11.46 -17.09
CA VAL A 62 -21.65 -11.42 -16.25
C VAL A 62 -21.26 -11.11 -14.80
N PRO A 63 -21.36 -9.85 -14.34
CA PRO A 63 -20.93 -9.46 -13.01
C PRO A 63 -21.80 -10.00 -11.88
N GLY A 64 -23.02 -10.43 -12.21
CA GLY A 64 -23.96 -10.98 -11.25
C GLY A 64 -25.30 -11.31 -11.89
N ALA A 65 -26.11 -12.06 -11.16
CA ALA A 65 -27.49 -12.37 -11.52
C ALA A 65 -28.43 -11.97 -10.38
N TYR A 66 -29.72 -11.79 -10.70
CA TYR A 66 -30.74 -11.51 -9.71
C TYR A 66 -31.84 -12.56 -9.84
N LEU A 67 -32.17 -13.22 -8.74
CA LEU A 67 -33.38 -13.99 -8.62
C LEU A 67 -34.45 -13.10 -8.03
N GLN A 68 -35.54 -12.87 -8.78
CA GLN A 68 -36.63 -12.02 -8.34
C GLN A 68 -37.92 -12.83 -8.21
N LEU A 69 -38.54 -12.74 -7.04
CA LEU A 69 -39.86 -13.26 -6.77
C LEU A 69 -40.82 -12.09 -6.68
N MET A 70 -41.86 -12.09 -7.52
CA MET A 70 -42.85 -11.02 -7.58
C MET A 70 -44.24 -11.61 -7.29
N GLY A 71 -44.94 -11.02 -6.31
CA GLY A 71 -46.32 -11.26 -6.04
C GLY A 71 -47.19 -10.12 -6.51
N TYR A 72 -48.23 -10.37 -7.25
CA TYR A 72 -49.14 -9.36 -7.77
C TYR A 72 -50.42 -9.28 -6.97
N GLU A 73 -51.05 -8.11 -6.93
CA GLU A 73 -52.42 -7.96 -6.40
C GLU A 73 -53.40 -8.70 -7.31
N LYS A 74 -54.40 -9.35 -6.68
CA LYS A 74 -55.43 -10.10 -7.40
C LYS A 74 -56.35 -9.18 -8.18
N GLU A 75 -56.59 -7.96 -7.68
CA GLU A 75 -57.45 -6.97 -8.28
C GLU A 75 -56.64 -5.79 -8.82
N LYS A 76 -56.91 -5.41 -10.08
CA LYS A 76 -56.26 -4.27 -10.72
C LYS A 76 -56.87 -2.98 -10.19
N ARG A 77 -56.02 -2.11 -9.66
CA ARG A 77 -56.44 -0.77 -9.27
C ARG A 77 -56.77 0.10 -10.49
N LYS A 78 -57.84 0.88 -10.42
CA LYS A 78 -58.28 1.76 -11.53
C LYS A 78 -57.33 2.90 -11.84
N ASP A 79 -56.52 3.29 -10.87
CA ASP A 79 -55.57 4.41 -10.93
C ASP A 79 -54.15 3.99 -11.42
N VAL A 80 -53.98 2.71 -11.72
CA VAL A 80 -52.67 2.18 -12.14
C VAL A 80 -52.80 1.55 -13.52
N LEU A 81 -52.02 2.04 -14.48
CA LEU A 81 -52.05 1.62 -15.88
C LEU A 81 -51.58 0.16 -16.05
N TYR A 82 -50.64 -0.28 -15.21
CA TYR A 82 -50.08 -1.61 -15.18
C TYR A 82 -50.15 -2.17 -13.75
N GLY A 83 -50.41 -3.45 -13.60
CA GLY A 83 -50.38 -4.12 -12.30
C GLY A 83 -48.97 -4.02 -11.66
N TYR A 84 -48.91 -3.48 -10.47
CA TYR A 84 -47.69 -3.44 -9.69
C TYR A 84 -47.52 -4.70 -8.88
N PRO A 85 -46.27 -5.21 -8.72
CA PRO A 85 -46.04 -6.27 -7.77
C PRO A 85 -46.32 -5.76 -6.35
N LYS A 86 -47.10 -6.47 -5.58
CA LYS A 86 -47.37 -6.24 -4.17
C LYS A 86 -46.16 -6.59 -3.30
N ILE A 87 -45.46 -7.64 -3.74
CA ILE A 87 -44.26 -8.15 -3.10
C ILE A 87 -43.18 -8.27 -4.16
N LEU A 88 -42.02 -7.68 -3.90
CA LEU A 88 -40.81 -7.86 -4.70
C LEU A 88 -39.69 -8.27 -3.77
N VAL A 89 -39.24 -9.54 -3.90
CA VAL A 89 -38.04 -10.02 -3.21
C VAL A 89 -36.98 -10.24 -4.28
N SER A 90 -35.85 -9.53 -4.14
CA SER A 90 -34.72 -9.61 -5.03
C SER A 90 -33.53 -10.23 -4.29
N TYR A 91 -33.01 -11.33 -4.80
CA TYR A 91 -31.84 -12.00 -4.26
C TYR A 91 -30.66 -11.87 -5.24
N PRO A 92 -29.65 -11.04 -4.93
CA PRO A 92 -28.49 -10.88 -5.79
C PRO A 92 -27.55 -12.07 -5.64
N ILE A 93 -27.08 -12.60 -6.76
CA ILE A 93 -26.02 -13.60 -6.83
C ILE A 93 -24.82 -12.93 -7.50
N PRO A 94 -23.77 -12.56 -6.74
CA PRO A 94 -22.58 -11.91 -7.30
C PRO A 94 -21.80 -12.87 -8.20
N GLY A 95 -21.13 -12.33 -9.21
CA GLY A 95 -20.32 -13.13 -10.14
C GLY A 95 -19.10 -13.76 -9.47
N THR A 96 -18.57 -13.12 -8.42
CA THR A 96 -17.52 -13.67 -7.56
C THR A 96 -17.72 -13.24 -6.11
N VAL A 97 -17.24 -14.06 -5.17
CA VAL A 97 -17.30 -13.83 -3.72
C VAL A 97 -15.92 -13.95 -3.08
N VAL A 98 -14.86 -13.81 -3.87
CA VAL A 98 -13.49 -13.85 -3.35
C VAL A 98 -13.28 -12.69 -2.39
N PRO A 99 -12.87 -12.95 -1.14
CA PRO A 99 -12.60 -11.88 -0.20
C PRO A 99 -11.33 -11.11 -0.57
N PRO A 100 -11.24 -9.81 -0.23
CA PRO A 100 -10.07 -8.98 -0.53
C PRO A 100 -8.73 -9.59 -0.11
N TRP A 101 -8.64 -10.16 1.09
CA TRP A 101 -7.40 -10.76 1.58
C TRP A 101 -6.87 -11.89 0.69
N LEU A 102 -7.77 -12.70 0.13
CA LEU A 102 -7.38 -13.81 -0.74
C LEU A 102 -7.03 -13.31 -2.14
N ALA A 103 -7.79 -12.34 -2.67
CA ALA A 103 -7.50 -11.75 -3.97
C ALA A 103 -6.12 -11.06 -3.98
N GLU A 104 -5.87 -10.19 -3.01
CA GLU A 104 -4.61 -9.46 -2.88
C GLU A 104 -3.46 -10.38 -2.43
N GLY A 105 -3.77 -11.33 -1.55
CA GLY A 105 -2.79 -12.31 -1.08
C GLY A 105 -2.28 -13.20 -2.20
N ILE A 106 -3.14 -13.70 -3.09
CA ILE A 106 -2.73 -14.48 -4.27
C ILE A 106 -1.91 -13.61 -5.22
N ALA A 107 -2.35 -12.38 -5.47
CA ALA A 107 -1.66 -11.48 -6.40
C ALA A 107 -0.23 -11.16 -5.93
N GLN A 108 -0.02 -10.94 -4.63
CA GLN A 108 1.31 -10.74 -4.07
C GLN A 108 2.13 -12.05 -3.99
N PHE A 109 1.50 -13.16 -3.69
CA PHE A 109 2.16 -14.47 -3.61
C PHE A 109 2.75 -14.89 -4.97
N MET A 110 2.12 -14.48 -6.09
CA MET A 110 2.60 -14.85 -7.41
C MET A 110 3.98 -14.29 -7.74
N TYR A 111 4.32 -13.07 -7.33
CA TYR A 111 5.67 -12.58 -7.60
C TYR A 111 6.71 -12.98 -6.54
N ASP A 112 6.31 -13.30 -5.32
CA ASP A 112 7.16 -13.96 -4.33
C ASP A 112 7.53 -15.39 -4.82
N ASP A 113 6.56 -16.15 -5.32
CA ASP A 113 6.76 -17.50 -5.88
C ASP A 113 7.56 -17.47 -7.20
N ALA A 114 7.48 -16.38 -7.93
CA ALA A 114 8.29 -16.15 -9.12
C ALA A 114 9.74 -15.72 -8.82
N ASP A 115 10.11 -15.61 -7.56
CA ASP A 115 11.44 -15.21 -7.06
C ASP A 115 11.90 -13.80 -7.54
N TRP A 116 10.94 -12.95 -7.86
CA TRP A 116 11.20 -11.59 -8.36
C TRP A 116 11.37 -10.57 -7.25
N ASP A 117 10.69 -10.79 -6.13
CA ASP A 117 10.75 -9.95 -4.96
C ASP A 117 10.49 -10.80 -3.72
N HIS A 118 11.11 -10.42 -2.63
CA HIS A 118 10.89 -11.07 -1.36
C HIS A 118 9.79 -10.35 -0.59
N TRP A 119 9.44 -10.92 0.57
CA TRP A 119 8.57 -10.25 1.51
C TRP A 119 9.08 -8.83 1.79
N ASP A 120 8.24 -7.85 1.50
CA ASP A 120 8.50 -6.44 1.72
C ASP A 120 8.80 -6.18 3.21
N THR A 121 10.02 -5.75 3.50
CA THR A 121 10.50 -5.56 4.88
C THR A 121 9.68 -4.55 5.66
N HIS A 122 9.14 -3.54 5.00
CA HIS A 122 8.25 -2.56 5.60
C HIS A 122 6.91 -3.21 5.99
N ARG A 123 6.33 -4.00 5.09
CA ARG A 123 5.10 -4.76 5.37
C ARG A 123 5.31 -5.82 6.45
N ASP A 124 6.45 -6.49 6.46
CA ASP A 124 6.81 -7.45 7.51
C ASP A 124 6.94 -6.76 8.88
N MET A 125 7.54 -5.57 8.93
CA MET A 125 7.63 -4.76 10.15
C MET A 125 6.23 -4.42 10.70
N ILE A 126 5.31 -3.96 9.86
CA ILE A 126 3.94 -3.64 10.24
C ILE A 126 3.21 -4.90 10.72
N LEU A 127 3.32 -6.01 10.00
CA LEU A 127 2.70 -7.28 10.36
C LEU A 127 3.20 -7.78 11.72
N ARG A 128 4.51 -7.68 11.97
CA ARG A 128 5.16 -8.04 13.24
C ARG A 128 4.65 -7.20 14.40
N ASP A 129 4.61 -5.88 14.25
CA ASP A 129 4.07 -4.98 15.27
C ASP A 129 2.62 -5.34 15.63
N ARG A 130 1.79 -5.53 14.62
CA ARG A 130 0.39 -5.86 14.85
C ARG A 130 0.19 -7.25 15.45
N ALA A 131 0.98 -8.24 15.04
CA ALA A 131 0.91 -9.59 15.59
C ALA A 131 1.32 -9.63 17.08
N LEU A 132 2.43 -8.98 17.43
CA LEU A 132 2.95 -8.95 18.80
C LEU A 132 2.05 -8.13 19.74
N ASN A 133 1.40 -7.09 19.25
CA ASN A 133 0.49 -6.24 20.02
C ASN A 133 -0.98 -6.69 19.98
N ASN A 134 -1.31 -7.85 19.43
CA ASN A 134 -2.68 -8.38 19.27
C ASN A 134 -3.62 -7.40 18.53
N LYS A 135 -3.09 -6.74 17.47
CA LYS A 135 -3.81 -5.76 16.65
C LYS A 135 -4.08 -6.25 15.23
N LEU A 136 -3.89 -7.54 14.94
CA LEU A 136 -4.28 -8.12 13.66
C LEU A 136 -5.81 -8.07 13.51
N LEU A 137 -6.27 -7.96 12.27
CA LEU A 137 -7.69 -8.08 11.95
C LEU A 137 -8.16 -9.50 12.29
N THR A 138 -9.44 -9.65 12.60
CA THR A 138 -10.07 -10.97 12.65
C THR A 138 -10.25 -11.54 11.26
N PHE A 139 -10.53 -12.84 11.16
CA PHE A 139 -10.80 -13.49 9.86
C PHE A 139 -11.95 -12.81 9.12
N ASP A 140 -13.04 -12.45 9.83
CA ASP A 140 -14.18 -11.74 9.23
C ASP A 140 -13.82 -10.32 8.78
N GLU A 141 -13.02 -9.60 9.55
CA GLU A 141 -12.59 -8.25 9.20
C GLU A 141 -11.71 -8.22 7.95
N MET A 142 -11.00 -9.31 7.64
CA MET A 142 -10.21 -9.44 6.43
C MET A 142 -11.06 -9.67 5.16
N ASN A 143 -12.32 -10.07 5.31
CA ASN A 143 -13.24 -10.31 4.20
C ASN A 143 -13.75 -9.01 3.53
N THR A 144 -13.41 -7.85 4.08
CA THR A 144 -13.71 -6.53 3.51
C THR A 144 -12.50 -5.63 3.58
N PHE A 145 -12.36 -4.71 2.62
CA PHE A 145 -11.38 -3.65 2.75
C PHE A 145 -11.69 -2.79 3.97
N GLY A 146 -10.75 -2.77 4.90
CA GLY A 146 -11.00 -2.27 6.25
C GLY A 146 -10.90 -0.78 6.38
N LYS A 147 -11.71 -0.26 7.31
CA LYS A 147 -11.61 1.09 7.85
C LYS A 147 -10.91 1.11 9.22
N LYS A 148 -10.44 -0.06 9.68
CA LYS A 148 -9.75 -0.24 10.97
C LYS A 148 -8.23 -0.37 10.78
N GLY A 149 -7.50 -0.06 11.83
CA GLY A 149 -6.04 -0.18 11.83
C GLY A 149 -5.38 0.76 10.82
N ILE A 150 -4.56 0.20 9.94
CA ILE A 150 -3.90 0.91 8.84
C ILE A 150 -4.70 0.86 7.53
N GLY A 151 -6.02 0.72 7.62
CA GLY A 151 -6.90 0.69 6.46
C GLY A 151 -6.70 -0.56 5.59
N ASN A 152 -6.70 -0.37 4.29
CA ASN A 152 -6.57 -1.46 3.32
C ASN A 152 -5.26 -2.23 3.45
N GLU A 153 -4.16 -1.57 3.82
CA GLU A 153 -2.85 -2.22 4.01
C GLU A 153 -2.89 -3.39 5.02
N SER A 154 -3.79 -3.35 6.01
CA SER A 154 -3.99 -4.49 6.91
C SER A 154 -4.40 -5.76 6.16
N THR A 155 -5.28 -5.63 5.17
CA THR A 155 -5.76 -6.74 4.35
C THR A 155 -4.66 -7.25 3.40
N TYR A 156 -3.91 -6.34 2.76
CA TYR A 156 -2.77 -6.72 1.90
C TYR A 156 -1.71 -7.49 2.68
N ASN A 157 -1.26 -6.95 3.81
CA ASN A 157 -0.18 -7.53 4.59
C ASN A 157 -0.56 -8.89 5.20
N ALA A 158 -1.67 -8.94 5.92
CA ALA A 158 -2.14 -10.17 6.53
C ALA A 158 -2.64 -11.16 5.48
N GLY A 159 -3.25 -10.68 4.38
CA GLY A 159 -3.73 -11.51 3.28
C GLY A 159 -2.60 -12.25 2.57
N PHE A 160 -1.51 -11.57 2.26
CA PHE A 160 -0.33 -12.23 1.70
C PHE A 160 0.23 -13.28 2.65
N ALA A 161 0.42 -12.92 3.93
CA ALA A 161 0.99 -13.82 4.91
C ALA A 161 0.11 -15.07 5.13
N LEU A 162 -1.21 -14.90 5.18
CA LEU A 162 -2.16 -16.02 5.29
C LEU A 162 -2.17 -16.89 4.03
N THR A 163 -2.16 -16.29 2.85
CA THR A 163 -2.10 -17.01 1.57
C THR A 163 -0.82 -17.84 1.47
N ARG A 164 0.30 -17.26 1.85
CA ARG A 164 1.60 -17.93 1.93
C ARG A 164 1.58 -19.08 2.92
N PHE A 165 1.04 -18.86 4.12
CA PHE A 165 0.88 -19.89 5.14
C PHE A 165 0.05 -21.08 4.63
N ILE A 166 -1.11 -20.80 4.01
CA ILE A 166 -1.97 -21.84 3.42
C ILE A 166 -1.22 -22.63 2.35
N SER A 167 -0.53 -21.92 1.45
CA SER A 167 0.24 -22.54 0.37
C SER A 167 1.36 -23.44 0.89
N TYR A 168 2.13 -23.01 1.89
CA TYR A 168 3.24 -23.80 2.43
C TYR A 168 2.80 -24.96 3.31
N LYS A 169 1.71 -24.78 4.07
CA LYS A 169 1.23 -25.82 4.97
C LYS A 169 0.42 -26.91 4.26
N TYR A 170 -0.42 -26.51 3.28
CA TYR A 170 -1.35 -27.43 2.62
C TYR A 170 -1.02 -27.66 1.15
N GLY A 171 0.02 -27.02 0.62
CA GLY A 171 0.44 -27.13 -0.77
C GLY A 171 -0.13 -26.04 -1.68
N SER A 172 0.65 -25.62 -2.68
CA SER A 172 0.30 -24.49 -3.58
C SER A 172 -0.96 -24.73 -4.42
N SER A 173 -1.29 -25.99 -4.71
CA SER A 173 -2.52 -26.35 -5.44
C SER A 173 -3.80 -26.05 -4.67
N VAL A 174 -3.73 -25.89 -3.35
CA VAL A 174 -4.89 -25.61 -2.48
C VAL A 174 -5.53 -24.27 -2.83
N LEU A 175 -4.73 -23.24 -3.12
CA LEU A 175 -5.24 -21.93 -3.54
C LEU A 175 -6.13 -22.05 -4.78
N LYS A 176 -5.67 -22.81 -5.78
CA LYS A 176 -6.46 -23.10 -6.99
C LYS A 176 -7.77 -23.85 -6.67
N SER A 177 -7.73 -24.77 -5.70
CA SER A 177 -8.91 -25.55 -5.30
C SER A 177 -9.92 -24.67 -4.58
N ILE A 178 -9.49 -23.80 -3.68
CA ILE A 178 -10.36 -22.83 -3.00
C ILE A 178 -11.01 -21.87 -4.02
N MET A 179 -10.23 -21.33 -4.97
CA MET A 179 -10.78 -20.47 -6.02
C MET A 179 -11.80 -21.21 -6.90
N LYS A 180 -11.56 -22.48 -7.19
CA LYS A 180 -12.53 -23.33 -7.92
C LYS A 180 -13.79 -23.58 -7.10
N GLU A 181 -13.67 -23.83 -5.81
CA GLU A 181 -14.83 -24.04 -4.93
C GLU A 181 -15.69 -22.76 -4.86
N LEU A 182 -15.09 -21.58 -4.76
CA LEU A 182 -15.78 -20.30 -4.80
C LEU A 182 -16.53 -20.04 -6.12
N SER A 183 -16.18 -20.74 -7.20
CA SER A 183 -16.92 -20.66 -8.48
C SER A 183 -18.25 -21.44 -8.49
N ASN A 184 -18.51 -22.26 -7.48
CA ASN A 184 -19.79 -22.94 -7.34
C ASN A 184 -20.93 -21.92 -7.16
N PRO A 185 -22.02 -21.98 -7.93
CA PRO A 185 -23.12 -20.99 -7.86
C PRO A 185 -23.72 -20.80 -6.47
N PHE A 186 -23.69 -21.80 -5.62
CA PHE A 186 -24.27 -21.78 -4.28
C PHE A 186 -23.24 -21.57 -3.16
N GLN A 187 -21.95 -21.39 -3.49
CA GLN A 187 -20.91 -21.14 -2.52
C GLN A 187 -20.70 -19.64 -2.31
N PHE A 188 -21.06 -19.15 -1.12
CA PHE A 188 -21.01 -17.73 -0.80
C PHE A 188 -20.03 -17.39 0.35
N SER A 189 -19.52 -18.41 1.05
CA SER A 189 -18.65 -18.27 2.20
C SER A 189 -17.23 -18.75 1.86
N ILE A 190 -16.23 -17.95 2.22
CA ILE A 190 -14.83 -18.37 2.12
C ILE A 190 -14.50 -19.45 3.16
N ASP A 191 -15.14 -19.39 4.35
CA ASP A 191 -14.99 -20.40 5.39
C ASP A 191 -15.41 -21.78 4.89
N ASP A 192 -16.63 -21.86 4.35
CA ASP A 192 -17.14 -23.11 3.78
C ASP A 192 -16.30 -23.59 2.59
N ALA A 193 -15.79 -22.68 1.76
CA ALA A 193 -14.92 -23.05 0.65
C ALA A 193 -13.60 -23.64 1.12
N ILE A 194 -13.02 -23.09 2.19
CA ILE A 194 -11.82 -23.64 2.83
C ILE A 194 -12.15 -25.00 3.44
N TYR A 195 -13.26 -25.13 4.15
CA TYR A 195 -13.70 -26.39 4.76
C TYR A 195 -13.90 -27.50 3.71
N ASN A 196 -14.57 -27.20 2.62
CA ASN A 196 -14.80 -28.17 1.53
C ASN A 196 -13.50 -28.66 0.86
N VAL A 197 -12.43 -27.86 0.92
CA VAL A 197 -11.14 -28.20 0.31
C VAL A 197 -10.21 -28.88 1.30
N LEU A 198 -10.19 -28.45 2.57
CA LEU A 198 -9.21 -28.86 3.57
C LEU A 198 -9.75 -29.75 4.69
N ASP A 199 -11.09 -29.87 4.81
CA ASP A 199 -11.77 -30.49 5.97
C ASP A 199 -11.44 -29.81 7.31
N ILE A 200 -11.07 -28.51 7.26
CA ILE A 200 -10.75 -27.66 8.39
C ILE A 200 -11.41 -26.29 8.12
N SER A 201 -12.04 -25.69 9.15
CA SER A 201 -12.67 -24.38 8.98
C SER A 201 -11.65 -23.28 8.67
N GLY A 202 -12.07 -22.26 7.94
CA GLY A 202 -11.23 -21.10 7.67
C GLY A 202 -10.82 -20.37 8.94
N TYR A 203 -11.67 -20.37 9.96
CA TYR A 203 -11.36 -19.81 11.31
C TYR A 203 -10.24 -20.59 11.98
N ASP A 204 -10.27 -21.93 11.97
CA ASP A 204 -9.21 -22.75 12.55
C ASP A 204 -7.88 -22.59 11.80
N VAL A 205 -7.93 -22.50 10.47
CA VAL A 205 -6.75 -22.19 9.65
C VAL A 205 -6.19 -20.82 10.00
N TYR A 206 -7.04 -19.83 10.25
CA TYR A 206 -6.63 -18.49 10.63
C TYR A 206 -6.03 -18.44 12.04
N ASP A 207 -6.62 -19.11 13.01
CA ASP A 207 -6.12 -19.18 14.39
C ASP A 207 -4.75 -19.87 14.47
N ASP A 208 -4.55 -20.90 13.67
CA ASP A 208 -3.26 -21.57 13.54
C ASP A 208 -2.21 -20.65 12.89
N PHE A 209 -2.58 -19.90 11.84
CA PHE A 209 -1.74 -18.87 11.23
C PHE A 209 -1.34 -17.80 12.27
N ILE A 210 -2.30 -17.24 13.02
CA ILE A 210 -2.04 -16.24 14.07
C ILE A 210 -1.05 -16.77 15.10
N SER A 211 -1.24 -17.99 15.56
CA SER A 211 -0.38 -18.63 16.54
C SER A 211 1.05 -18.79 16.01
N GLY A 212 1.18 -19.31 14.80
CA GLY A 212 2.47 -19.51 14.16
C GLY A 212 3.23 -18.22 13.88
N ILE A 213 2.54 -17.17 13.42
CA ILE A 213 3.19 -15.88 13.14
C ILE A 213 3.63 -15.17 14.41
N LYS A 214 2.85 -15.25 15.50
CA LYS A 214 3.25 -14.72 16.81
C LYS A 214 4.48 -15.42 17.36
N GLU A 215 4.52 -16.73 17.29
CA GLU A 215 5.68 -17.52 17.73
C GLU A 215 6.94 -17.15 16.94
N ARG A 216 6.81 -17.07 15.60
CA ARG A 216 7.91 -16.63 14.72
C ARG A 216 8.44 -15.27 15.12
N TYR A 217 7.57 -14.27 15.29
CA TYR A 217 8.01 -12.93 15.63
C TYR A 217 8.56 -12.81 17.04
N LYS A 218 7.98 -13.49 18.03
CA LYS A 218 8.59 -13.57 19.38
C LYS A 218 10.01 -14.14 19.33
N LYS A 219 10.23 -15.19 18.55
CA LYS A 219 11.58 -15.77 18.39
C LYS A 219 12.57 -14.79 17.80
N ILE A 220 12.12 -13.92 16.87
CA ILE A 220 12.96 -12.90 16.23
C ILE A 220 13.22 -11.73 17.20
N THR A 221 12.22 -11.30 17.98
CA THR A 221 12.33 -10.11 18.84
C THR A 221 12.96 -10.38 20.19
N ASN A 222 12.82 -11.59 20.75
CA ASN A 222 13.38 -11.91 22.08
C ASN A 222 14.87 -11.55 22.26
N PRO A 223 15.79 -11.85 21.32
CA PRO A 223 17.19 -11.44 21.48
C PRO A 223 17.39 -9.92 21.48
N ILE A 224 16.50 -9.18 20.81
CA ILE A 224 16.50 -7.72 20.75
C ILE A 224 16.01 -7.16 22.09
N GLU A 225 14.92 -7.72 22.65
CA GLU A 225 14.33 -7.31 23.92
C GLU A 225 15.29 -7.52 25.10
N ILE A 226 16.03 -8.63 25.12
CA ILE A 226 17.03 -8.91 26.16
C ILE A 226 18.16 -7.88 26.15
N ASN A 227 18.52 -7.38 24.97
CA ASN A 227 19.60 -6.40 24.78
C ASN A 227 19.06 -4.98 24.53
N TYR A 228 17.83 -4.71 24.90
CA TYR A 228 17.18 -3.44 24.62
C TYR A 228 17.85 -2.29 25.35
N VAL A 229 18.33 -1.32 24.59
CA VAL A 229 18.81 -0.03 25.08
C VAL A 229 17.67 0.98 24.94
N LYS A 230 17.16 1.48 26.06
CA LYS A 230 16.10 2.49 26.05
C LYS A 230 16.62 3.79 25.41
N PRO A 231 16.07 4.23 24.27
CA PRO A 231 16.47 5.49 23.67
C PRO A 231 15.82 6.68 24.40
N ASN A 232 16.41 7.85 24.26
CA ASN A 232 15.72 9.09 24.54
C ASN A 232 14.90 9.49 23.30
N ILE A 233 13.61 9.76 23.52
CA ILE A 233 12.72 10.22 22.46
C ILE A 233 12.89 11.74 22.36
N ILE A 234 13.35 12.21 21.21
CA ILE A 234 13.51 13.64 20.93
C ILE A 234 12.26 14.20 20.24
N ILE A 235 11.63 13.42 19.37
CA ILE A 235 10.45 13.85 18.62
C ILE A 235 9.40 12.73 18.68
N ASP A 236 8.25 13.03 19.24
CA ASP A 236 7.07 12.14 19.29
C ASP A 236 5.82 12.75 18.64
N ASP A 237 5.91 13.98 18.16
CA ASP A 237 4.86 14.66 17.40
C ASP A 237 4.67 14.04 16.02
N GLY A 238 3.40 13.92 15.57
CA GLY A 238 3.06 13.36 14.28
C GLY A 238 3.09 11.83 14.25
N THR A 239 2.77 11.24 13.12
CA THR A 239 2.75 9.79 12.89
C THR A 239 3.93 9.31 12.06
N THR A 240 4.67 10.23 11.45
CA THR A 240 5.78 9.97 10.53
C THR A 240 6.89 10.97 10.77
N ASN A 241 8.05 10.49 11.24
CA ASN A 241 9.28 11.25 11.39
C ASN A 241 10.40 10.48 10.71
N LEU A 242 11.01 11.04 9.65
CA LEU A 242 11.93 10.35 8.74
C LEU A 242 13.19 11.13 8.51
N PHE A 243 14.26 10.45 8.11
CA PHE A 243 15.51 11.02 7.60
C PHE A 243 16.17 12.02 8.53
N PRO A 244 16.50 11.64 9.77
CA PRO A 244 17.31 12.49 10.61
C PRO A 244 18.72 12.62 10.04
N ILE A 245 19.13 13.84 9.64
CA ILE A 245 20.42 14.12 9.02
C ILE A 245 21.13 15.24 9.77
N TRP A 246 22.23 14.90 10.41
CA TRP A 246 23.05 15.85 11.16
C TRP A 246 23.68 16.93 10.28
N SER A 247 23.73 18.13 10.82
CA SER A 247 24.56 19.18 10.27
C SER A 247 26.04 18.81 10.33
N PRO A 248 26.91 19.43 9.50
CA PRO A 248 28.35 19.16 9.50
C PRO A 248 29.04 19.38 10.85
N ASP A 249 28.51 20.25 11.68
CA ASP A 249 29.00 20.55 13.04
C ASP A 249 28.33 19.73 14.15
N SER A 250 27.32 18.91 13.80
CA SER A 250 26.63 18.01 14.71
C SER A 250 25.82 18.68 15.84
N ASN A 251 25.47 19.96 15.74
CA ASN A 251 24.67 20.68 16.73
C ASN A 251 23.20 20.70 16.43
N ILE A 252 22.86 20.58 15.15
CA ILE A 252 21.49 20.57 14.66
C ILE A 252 21.27 19.39 13.71
N PHE A 253 20.02 18.98 13.51
CA PHE A 253 19.70 18.01 12.48
C PHE A 253 18.41 18.36 11.72
N LEU A 254 18.36 17.93 10.48
CA LEU A 254 17.17 17.97 9.65
C LEU A 254 16.35 16.70 9.84
N TYR A 255 15.05 16.80 9.68
CA TYR A 255 14.17 15.66 9.59
C TYR A 255 12.88 16.01 8.83
N LEU A 256 12.23 15.02 8.27
CA LEU A 256 10.88 15.17 7.72
C LEU A 256 9.85 14.72 8.74
N SER A 257 8.76 15.48 8.86
CA SER A 257 7.65 15.13 9.74
C SER A 257 6.32 15.55 9.13
N ASN A 258 5.27 14.72 9.36
CA ASN A 258 3.90 15.09 9.03
C ASN A 258 3.17 15.78 10.20
N LYS A 259 3.89 16.16 11.25
CA LYS A 259 3.30 16.88 12.38
C LYS A 259 2.61 18.16 11.94
N LYS A 260 1.45 18.45 12.52
CA LYS A 260 0.60 19.60 12.19
C LYS A 260 0.05 19.63 10.76
N ASN A 261 0.20 18.55 9.98
CA ASN A 261 -0.46 18.39 8.70
C ASN A 261 -1.78 17.65 8.88
N ASP A 262 -2.80 18.04 8.14
CA ASP A 262 -4.11 17.38 8.07
C ASP A 262 -4.11 16.23 7.07
N TYR A 263 -3.07 16.10 6.25
CA TYR A 263 -2.86 15.04 5.29
C TYR A 263 -1.64 14.18 5.66
N PHE A 264 -1.87 12.93 6.03
CA PHE A 264 -0.83 12.01 6.54
C PHE A 264 0.31 11.72 5.55
N GLY A 265 0.02 11.74 4.26
CA GLY A 265 1.01 11.50 3.21
C GLY A 265 1.93 12.68 2.91
N GLN A 266 1.71 13.85 3.52
CA GLN A 266 2.55 15.02 3.35
C GLN A 266 3.51 15.17 4.50
N THR A 267 4.79 15.20 4.21
CA THR A 267 5.85 15.57 5.16
C THR A 267 6.42 16.94 4.87
N ASP A 268 6.81 17.62 5.92
CA ASP A 268 7.48 18.92 5.87
C ASP A 268 8.90 18.78 6.40
N LEU A 269 9.82 19.63 5.92
CA LEU A 269 11.20 19.68 6.38
C LEU A 269 11.30 20.55 7.63
N TYR A 270 11.88 19.98 8.67
CA TYR A 270 12.17 20.64 9.93
C TYR A 270 13.67 20.61 10.23
N LEU A 271 14.10 21.62 10.94
CA LEU A 271 15.38 21.71 11.61
C LEU A 271 15.14 21.60 13.12
N TYR A 272 15.94 20.82 13.82
CA TYR A 272 15.97 20.75 15.26
C TYR A 272 17.33 21.18 15.80
N ASP A 273 17.30 22.14 16.71
CA ASP A 273 18.46 22.62 17.45
C ASP A 273 18.51 21.93 18.81
N LEU A 274 19.61 21.24 19.09
CA LEU A 274 19.77 20.49 20.34
C LEU A 274 20.00 21.39 21.55
N ASP A 275 20.70 22.50 21.37
CA ASP A 275 21.03 23.37 22.46
C ASP A 275 19.82 24.17 22.94
N ASP A 276 18.99 24.60 21.99
CA ASP A 276 17.81 25.42 22.26
C ASP A 276 16.53 24.58 22.44
N ASP A 277 16.57 23.26 22.21
CA ASP A 277 15.39 22.35 22.17
C ASP A 277 14.27 22.91 21.26
N LYS A 278 14.66 23.40 20.08
CA LYS A 278 13.77 24.15 19.20
C LYS A 278 13.60 23.50 17.85
N HIS A 279 12.34 23.38 17.43
CA HIS A 279 11.97 22.92 16.09
C HIS A 279 11.59 24.11 15.20
N GLN A 280 12.21 24.20 14.04
CA GLN A 280 11.88 25.19 13.02
C GLN A 280 11.44 24.49 11.73
N LYS A 281 10.25 24.84 11.20
CA LYS A 281 9.82 24.39 9.87
C LYS A 281 10.58 25.18 8.81
N ILE A 282 11.25 24.48 7.91
CA ILE A 282 12.04 25.06 6.81
C ILE A 282 11.20 25.14 5.54
N SER A 283 10.58 24.03 5.12
CA SER A 283 9.78 23.97 3.90
C SER A 283 8.66 22.96 4.00
N GLY A 284 7.57 23.19 3.27
CA GLY A 284 6.43 22.29 3.21
C GLY A 284 6.49 21.34 2.01
N ALA A 285 5.82 20.19 2.15
CA ALA A 285 5.67 19.18 1.10
C ALA A 285 7.00 18.64 0.56
N VAL A 286 7.96 18.44 1.42
CA VAL A 286 9.26 17.82 1.13
C VAL A 286 9.11 16.30 1.17
N PHE A 287 9.63 15.60 0.17
CA PHE A 287 9.32 14.19 -0.04
C PHE A 287 10.46 13.24 0.36
N SER A 288 11.70 13.54 0.02
CA SER A 288 12.83 12.61 0.20
C SER A 288 13.88 13.15 1.17
N ALA A 289 14.85 12.31 1.50
CA ALA A 289 15.96 12.69 2.35
C ALA A 289 16.61 14.02 1.89
N PRO A 290 16.73 15.04 2.76
CA PRO A 290 17.43 16.27 2.45
C PRO A 290 18.96 16.08 2.53
N ALA A 291 19.72 17.06 2.07
CA ALA A 291 21.18 17.09 2.22
C ALA A 291 21.68 18.44 2.73
N TRP A 292 22.80 18.41 3.42
CA TRP A 292 23.53 19.59 3.81
C TRP A 292 24.62 19.94 2.79
N HIS A 293 24.77 21.23 2.54
CA HIS A 293 26.05 21.74 2.04
C HIS A 293 27.11 21.66 3.16
N PRO A 294 28.37 21.35 2.89
CA PRO A 294 29.40 21.20 3.91
C PRO A 294 29.65 22.45 4.75
N ASN A 295 29.24 23.63 4.28
CA ASN A 295 29.35 24.88 5.07
C ASN A 295 28.32 24.99 6.21
N GLY A 296 27.39 24.04 6.34
CA GLY A 296 26.35 24.03 7.37
C GLY A 296 25.28 25.15 7.25
N LYS A 297 25.24 25.88 6.14
CA LYS A 297 24.33 27.02 5.95
C LYS A 297 23.33 26.85 4.84
N VAL A 298 23.52 25.87 3.96
CA VAL A 298 22.68 25.63 2.79
C VAL A 298 22.16 24.20 2.83
N LEU A 299 20.89 24.03 2.46
CA LEU A 299 20.16 22.77 2.43
C LEU A 299 19.71 22.46 1.01
N TYR A 300 19.68 21.19 0.67
CA TYR A 300 19.11 20.70 -0.58
C TYR A 300 18.02 19.67 -0.27
N TYR A 301 16.89 19.76 -0.97
CA TYR A 301 15.78 18.84 -0.79
C TYR A 301 14.89 18.79 -2.02
N SER A 302 14.01 17.79 -2.05
CA SER A 302 13.07 17.55 -3.14
C SER A 302 11.65 17.91 -2.74
N LYS A 303 10.97 18.69 -3.57
CA LYS A 303 9.52 18.93 -3.44
C LYS A 303 8.86 19.22 -4.78
N LYS A 304 7.54 19.12 -4.83
CA LYS A 304 6.76 19.51 -6.01
C LYS A 304 6.59 21.03 -6.06
N PRO A 305 6.68 21.66 -7.25
CA PRO A 305 6.48 23.09 -7.41
C PRO A 305 5.03 23.48 -7.05
N LYS A 306 4.85 24.70 -6.56
CA LYS A 306 3.53 25.24 -6.21
C LYS A 306 2.58 25.24 -7.41
N PHE A 307 3.07 25.63 -8.57
CA PHE A 307 2.31 25.71 -9.82
C PHE A 307 2.78 24.63 -10.80
N PRO A 308 1.85 24.06 -11.59
CA PRO A 308 2.22 23.11 -12.63
C PRO A 308 3.03 23.79 -13.75
N ASP A 309 3.76 22.99 -14.51
CA ASP A 309 4.42 23.41 -15.74
C ASP A 309 3.41 23.73 -16.86
N LYS A 310 3.92 24.09 -18.05
CA LYS A 310 3.10 24.41 -19.24
C LYS A 310 2.22 23.24 -19.70
N ASN A 311 2.56 22.01 -19.32
CA ASN A 311 1.82 20.80 -19.66
C ASN A 311 0.87 20.34 -18.54
N GLY A 312 0.74 21.11 -17.48
CA GLY A 312 -0.06 20.76 -16.29
C GLY A 312 0.61 19.78 -15.33
N SER A 313 1.89 19.50 -15.50
CA SER A 313 2.64 18.52 -14.70
C SER A 313 3.24 19.16 -13.45
N LYS A 314 3.32 18.37 -12.36
CA LYS A 314 3.98 18.73 -11.10
C LYS A 314 4.92 17.60 -10.71
N TYR A 315 6.11 17.64 -11.24
CA TYR A 315 7.15 16.68 -10.90
C TYR A 315 7.99 17.19 -9.73
N TYR A 316 8.65 16.27 -9.05
CA TYR A 316 9.60 16.64 -8.00
C TYR A 316 10.83 17.31 -8.60
N ASP A 317 11.28 18.37 -7.94
CA ASP A 317 12.48 19.11 -8.29
C ASP A 317 13.33 19.34 -7.07
N ILE A 318 14.62 19.57 -7.32
CA ILE A 318 15.58 19.90 -6.28
C ILE A 318 15.51 21.40 -5.99
N TYR A 319 15.45 21.70 -4.71
CA TYR A 319 15.46 23.05 -4.16
C TYR A 319 16.67 23.25 -3.27
N GLU A 320 17.16 24.46 -3.24
CA GLU A 320 18.16 24.98 -2.33
C GLU A 320 17.49 25.92 -1.33
N PHE A 321 17.90 25.85 -0.08
CA PHE A 321 17.47 26.79 0.96
C PHE A 321 18.70 27.32 1.72
N ASP A 322 18.88 28.62 1.74
CA ASP A 322 19.94 29.30 2.50
C ASP A 322 19.39 29.72 3.87
N LEU A 323 19.94 29.16 4.95
CA LEU A 323 19.52 29.42 6.33
C LEU A 323 19.78 30.86 6.81
N GLY A 324 20.78 31.51 6.23
CA GLY A 324 21.12 32.86 6.62
C GLY A 324 20.21 33.93 6.01
N THR A 325 19.74 33.68 4.80
CA THR A 325 18.86 34.60 4.07
C THR A 325 17.40 34.16 4.05
N GLU A 326 17.12 32.94 4.55
CA GLU A 326 15.81 32.27 4.49
C GLU A 326 15.24 32.19 3.07
N LYS A 327 16.10 32.17 2.06
CA LYS A 327 15.71 32.15 0.65
C LYS A 327 15.65 30.72 0.13
N GLU A 328 14.51 30.33 -0.43
CA GLU A 328 14.32 29.11 -1.19
C GLU A 328 14.49 29.37 -2.68
N THR A 329 15.28 28.54 -3.35
CA THR A 329 15.55 28.62 -4.79
C THR A 329 15.33 27.25 -5.43
N ARG A 330 14.52 27.18 -6.49
CA ARG A 330 14.34 25.96 -7.30
C ARG A 330 15.58 25.81 -8.20
N ILE A 331 16.27 24.66 -8.09
CA ILE A 331 17.50 24.37 -8.83
C ILE A 331 17.24 23.65 -10.13
N THR A 332 16.30 22.70 -10.14
CA THR A 332 15.94 21.93 -11.34
C THR A 332 14.52 22.25 -11.80
N GLU A 333 14.22 21.93 -13.05
CA GLU A 333 12.89 22.13 -13.62
C GLU A 333 12.39 20.84 -14.28
N SER A 334 11.30 20.28 -13.72
CA SER A 334 10.67 19.04 -14.18
C SER A 334 11.63 17.84 -14.25
N SER A 335 12.61 17.80 -13.34
CA SER A 335 13.67 16.79 -13.32
C SER A 335 13.24 15.46 -12.73
N ARG A 336 12.08 15.40 -12.04
CA ARG A 336 11.66 14.24 -11.25
C ARG A 336 12.71 13.78 -10.23
N GLY A 337 13.45 14.78 -9.72
CA GLY A 337 14.61 14.59 -8.84
C GLY A 337 14.23 14.41 -7.38
N PHE A 338 14.91 13.49 -6.70
CA PHE A 338 14.75 13.25 -5.26
C PHE A 338 16.07 12.76 -4.63
N SER A 339 16.11 12.73 -3.30
CA SER A 339 17.27 12.31 -2.50
C SER A 339 18.59 12.99 -2.94
N PRO A 340 18.67 14.34 -2.91
CA PRO A 340 19.89 15.04 -3.29
C PRO A 340 21.05 14.73 -2.37
N VAL A 341 22.26 14.71 -2.92
CA VAL A 341 23.52 14.60 -2.18
C VAL A 341 24.49 15.63 -2.70
N PHE A 342 25.15 16.36 -1.79
CA PHE A 342 26.20 17.28 -2.19
C PHE A 342 27.52 16.55 -2.44
N VAL A 343 28.08 16.75 -3.62
CA VAL A 343 29.35 16.17 -4.05
C VAL A 343 30.47 17.19 -3.84
N VAL A 344 31.27 16.98 -2.79
CA VAL A 344 32.32 17.92 -2.36
C VAL A 344 33.38 18.14 -3.42
N ARG A 345 33.73 17.09 -4.17
CA ARG A 345 34.83 17.10 -5.13
C ARG A 345 34.74 18.21 -6.19
N ASP A 346 33.54 18.45 -6.70
CA ASP A 346 33.29 19.38 -7.82
C ASP A 346 32.19 20.40 -7.50
N SER A 347 31.81 20.50 -6.24
CA SER A 347 30.76 21.42 -5.77
C SER A 347 29.43 21.26 -6.54
N SER A 348 29.05 20.05 -6.86
CA SER A 348 27.83 19.71 -7.57
C SER A 348 26.81 19.02 -6.67
N ILE A 349 25.59 18.84 -7.16
CA ILE A 349 24.53 18.07 -6.52
C ILE A 349 24.23 16.87 -7.39
N ALA A 350 24.37 15.68 -6.82
CA ALA A 350 23.85 14.46 -7.41
C ALA A 350 22.47 14.17 -6.81
N PHE A 351 21.55 13.63 -7.59
CA PHE A 351 20.24 13.22 -7.14
C PHE A 351 19.75 12.05 -7.97
N LEU A 352 18.79 11.29 -7.44
CA LEU A 352 18.08 10.27 -8.20
C LEU A 352 17.01 10.95 -9.05
N ALA A 353 16.82 10.51 -10.28
CA ALA A 353 15.75 10.97 -11.15
C ALA A 353 14.97 9.79 -11.73
N THR A 354 13.72 10.01 -12.09
CA THR A 354 12.93 9.01 -12.82
C THR A 354 12.89 9.40 -14.28
N GLU A 355 13.49 8.58 -15.13
CA GLU A 355 13.44 8.72 -16.57
C GLU A 355 12.91 7.44 -17.19
N ASP A 356 11.97 7.53 -18.15
CA ASP A 356 11.35 6.40 -18.86
C ASP A 356 10.86 5.26 -17.96
N GLY A 357 10.38 5.59 -16.76
CA GLY A 357 9.91 4.61 -15.78
C GLY A 357 11.02 3.86 -15.03
N ARG A 358 12.25 4.36 -15.08
CA ARG A 358 13.41 3.88 -14.32
C ARG A 358 13.90 4.96 -13.37
N GLN A 359 14.54 4.52 -12.31
CA GLN A 359 15.30 5.39 -11.42
C GLN A 359 16.76 5.34 -11.84
N ASP A 360 17.34 6.47 -12.17
CA ASP A 360 18.75 6.65 -12.54
C ASP A 360 19.43 7.64 -11.58
#